data_0b091bb3dc7b37196b3c4a53763d5c12
#
_entry.id   0b091bb3dc7b37196b3c4a53763d5c12
#
_cell.length_a   1.000
_cell.length_b   1.000
_cell.length_c   1.000
_cell.angle_alpha   90.00
_cell.angle_beta   90.00
_cell.angle_gamma   90.00
#
_symmetry.space_group_name_H-M   'P 1'
#
loop_
_entity.id
_entity.type
_entity.pdbx_description
1 polymer ?
#
loop_
_entity_poly.entity_id
_entity_poly.type
_entity_poly.pdbx_seq_one_letter_code
_entity_poly.pdbx_strand_id
1 'polypeptide(L)'
;MKDDETKRMWGVFDEVGIFVAICRHGFALALADMIQSGEQAKYPLAIVSRLLDAFGNDLGGGYDIGCRFKTTLSKSSLGRHARGKNHTCLVNAFHGHAHNRLCQLDNLVTYVPGLGLEDLEGCERTFSQSNALAPTTRYSTAFHRRQAISNYFDHHNELEVYANLGK
;
A
#
# COMPACT_ATOMS: atom_id res chain seq x y z
N MET A 1 11.76 -23.15 8.62
CA MET A 1 12.64 -23.18 7.44
C MET A 1 12.43 -22.01 6.49
N LYS A 2 11.19 -21.56 6.16
CA LYS A 2 10.98 -20.35 5.32
C LYS A 2 11.49 -19.04 5.94
N ASP A 3 11.45 -18.89 7.26
CA ASP A 3 11.89 -17.67 7.95
C ASP A 3 13.40 -17.39 7.87
N ASP A 4 14.22 -18.43 7.77
CA ASP A 4 15.68 -18.27 7.73
C ASP A 4 16.20 -17.87 6.34
N GLU A 5 15.56 -18.33 5.27
CA GLU A 5 15.90 -17.92 3.91
C GLU A 5 15.52 -16.47 3.67
N THR A 6 14.36 -16.04 4.16
CA THR A 6 13.89 -14.67 4.08
C THR A 6 14.80 -13.71 4.87
N LYS A 7 15.24 -14.11 6.06
CA LYS A 7 16.20 -13.33 6.87
C LYS A 7 17.58 -13.22 6.20
N ARG A 8 18.05 -14.25 5.50
CA ARG A 8 19.29 -14.19 4.73
C ARG A 8 19.22 -13.23 3.55
N MET A 9 18.08 -13.16 2.87
CA MET A 9 17.87 -12.19 1.79
C MET A 9 17.89 -10.73 2.27
N TRP A 10 17.40 -10.45 3.48
CA TRP A 10 17.43 -9.09 4.05
C TRP A 10 18.83 -8.59 4.40
N GLY A 11 19.82 -9.49 4.57
CA GLY A 11 21.20 -9.12 4.81
C GLY A 11 22.03 -8.86 3.55
N VAL A 12 21.50 -9.22 2.36
CA VAL A 12 22.21 -9.07 1.08
C VAL A 12 21.88 -7.75 0.38
N PHE A 13 20.66 -7.25 0.55
CA PHE A 13 20.19 -6.02 -0.09
C PHE A 13 19.76 -5.00 0.98
N ASP A 14 20.19 -3.76 0.83
CA ASP A 14 19.79 -2.66 1.71
C ASP A 14 18.29 -2.37 1.58
N GLU A 15 17.76 -2.43 0.36
CA GLU A 15 16.34 -2.19 0.06
C GLU A 15 15.71 -3.47 -0.50
N VAL A 16 14.75 -4.02 0.24
CA VAL A 16 14.15 -5.33 -0.05
C VAL A 16 12.80 -5.25 -0.78
N GLY A 17 12.22 -4.07 -0.88
CA GLY A 17 10.95 -3.85 -1.56
C GLY A 17 10.47 -2.40 -1.44
N ILE A 18 9.26 -2.17 -1.93
CA ILE A 18 8.55 -0.89 -1.78
C ILE A 18 7.18 -1.14 -1.15
N PHE A 19 6.75 -0.21 -0.32
CA PHE A 19 5.37 -0.07 0.13
C PHE A 19 4.74 1.09 -0.63
N VAL A 20 3.60 0.88 -1.29
CA VAL A 20 2.97 1.89 -2.16
C VAL A 20 1.53 2.14 -1.76
N ALA A 21 1.08 3.39 -1.90
CA ALA A 21 -0.33 3.74 -1.84
C ALA A 21 -0.80 4.17 -3.23
N ILE A 22 -1.86 3.54 -3.70
CA ILE A 22 -2.51 3.81 -4.98
C ILE A 22 -3.93 4.32 -4.71
N CYS A 23 -4.36 5.37 -5.40
CA CYS A 23 -5.76 5.79 -5.34
C CYS A 23 -6.65 4.90 -6.21
N ARG A 24 -7.97 5.02 -6.04
CA ARG A 24 -8.97 4.27 -6.81
C ARG A 24 -8.84 4.42 -8.35
N HIS A 25 -8.26 5.53 -8.80
CA HIS A 25 -8.05 5.81 -10.23
C HIS A 25 -6.74 5.19 -10.77
N GLY A 26 -5.90 4.61 -9.90
CA GLY A 26 -4.63 4.02 -10.28
C GLY A 26 -3.40 4.91 -10.04
N PHE A 27 -3.56 6.17 -9.60
CA PHE A 27 -2.41 7.03 -9.31
C PHE A 27 -1.61 6.52 -8.11
N ALA A 28 -0.30 6.41 -8.27
CA ALA A 28 0.61 6.24 -7.16
C ALA A 28 0.72 7.56 -6.38
N LEU A 29 0.28 7.52 -5.12
CA LEU A 29 0.20 8.70 -4.26
C LEU A 29 1.41 8.84 -3.34
N ALA A 30 1.95 7.73 -2.87
CA ALA A 30 3.08 7.70 -1.96
C ALA A 30 3.82 6.37 -2.04
N LEU A 31 5.14 6.42 -1.89
CA LEU A 31 6.03 5.27 -1.89
C LEU A 31 6.92 5.30 -0.65
N ALA A 32 7.25 4.14 -0.10
CA ALA A 32 8.22 3.98 0.96
C ALA A 32 9.12 2.78 0.67
N ASP A 33 10.44 2.98 0.72
CA ASP A 33 11.39 1.87 0.61
C ASP A 33 11.39 1.03 1.88
N MET A 34 11.34 -0.29 1.72
CA MET A 34 11.52 -1.23 2.82
C MET A 34 13.01 -1.55 2.98
N ILE A 35 13.63 -0.96 4.01
CA ILE A 35 15.08 -1.06 4.25
C ILE A 35 15.35 -2.17 5.24
N GLN A 36 16.12 -3.19 4.82
CA GLN A 36 16.58 -4.34 5.63
C GLN A 36 15.49 -4.94 6.54
N SER A 37 14.24 -4.93 6.05
CA SER A 37 13.08 -5.37 6.83
C SER A 37 11.97 -5.86 5.90
N GLY A 38 11.11 -6.76 6.40
CA GLY A 38 9.84 -7.06 5.75
C GLY A 38 8.81 -5.95 5.96
N GLU A 39 7.56 -6.26 5.66
CA GLU A 39 6.42 -5.35 5.87
C GLU A 39 6.19 -5.05 7.36
N GLN A 40 6.88 -4.06 7.85
CA GLN A 40 6.70 -3.56 9.22
C GLN A 40 5.61 -2.49 9.27
N ALA A 41 4.92 -2.39 10.40
CA ALA A 41 3.83 -1.42 10.62
C ALA A 41 4.24 0.06 10.41
N LYS A 42 5.53 0.38 10.49
CA LYS A 42 6.04 1.74 10.26
C LYS A 42 5.72 2.26 8.85
N TYR A 43 5.75 1.38 7.83
CA TYR A 43 5.50 1.78 6.44
C TYR A 43 4.04 2.20 6.21
N PRO A 44 3.03 1.34 6.48
CA PRO A 44 1.64 1.77 6.35
C PRO A 44 1.28 2.93 7.29
N LEU A 45 1.87 3.03 8.49
CA LEU A 45 1.66 4.18 9.37
C LEU A 45 2.18 5.48 8.75
N ALA A 46 3.39 5.47 8.18
CA ALA A 46 3.98 6.63 7.52
C ALA A 46 3.15 7.06 6.29
N ILE A 47 2.72 6.09 5.47
CA ILE A 47 1.87 6.34 4.31
C ILE A 47 0.53 6.96 4.75
N VAL A 48 -0.17 6.35 5.72
CA VAL A 48 -1.45 6.89 6.21
C VAL A 48 -1.29 8.30 6.78
N SER A 49 -0.20 8.59 7.50
CA SER A 49 0.08 9.95 7.98
C SER A 49 0.14 10.94 6.82
N ARG A 50 0.91 10.63 5.78
CA ARG A 50 1.04 11.50 4.59
C ARG A 50 -0.28 11.68 3.85
N LEU A 51 -1.07 10.61 3.70
CA LEU A 51 -2.36 10.69 3.03
C LEU A 51 -3.36 11.55 3.80
N LEU A 52 -3.42 11.42 5.14
CA LEU A 52 -4.27 12.24 5.99
C LEU A 52 -3.88 13.72 5.96
N ASP A 53 -2.58 14.02 5.88
CA ASP A 53 -2.10 15.40 5.76
C ASP A 53 -2.43 16.00 4.39
N ALA A 54 -2.32 15.20 3.32
CA ALA A 54 -2.51 15.67 1.94
C ALA A 54 -3.98 15.76 1.53
N PHE A 55 -4.80 14.77 1.91
CA PHE A 55 -6.19 14.63 1.41
C PHE A 55 -7.25 14.90 2.47
N GLY A 56 -6.88 14.99 3.74
CA GLY A 56 -7.81 15.40 4.80
C GLY A 56 -8.66 14.26 5.35
N ASN A 57 -9.99 14.48 5.38
CA ASN A 57 -10.94 13.63 6.10
C ASN A 57 -11.56 12.54 5.22
N ASP A 58 -12.22 11.57 5.88
CA ASP A 58 -13.09 10.56 5.27
C ASP A 58 -12.37 9.63 4.28
N LEU A 59 -11.09 9.33 4.55
CA LEU A 59 -10.32 8.42 3.72
C LEU A 59 -10.57 6.95 4.08
N GLY A 60 -10.97 6.15 3.09
CA GLY A 60 -10.97 4.69 3.15
C GLY A 60 -9.66 4.13 2.59
N GLY A 61 -8.94 3.33 3.39
CA GLY A 61 -7.69 2.69 2.98
C GLY A 61 -7.79 1.16 2.99
N GLY A 62 -7.59 0.51 1.84
CA GLY A 62 -7.51 -0.93 1.70
C GLY A 62 -6.11 -1.46 2.00
N TYR A 63 -6.05 -2.56 2.75
CA TYR A 63 -4.83 -3.29 3.03
C TYR A 63 -5.18 -4.74 3.35
N ASP A 64 -4.38 -5.70 2.86
CA ASP A 64 -4.65 -7.13 3.02
C ASP A 64 -4.96 -7.53 4.46
N ILE A 65 -4.23 -6.93 5.39
CA ILE A 65 -4.44 -7.10 6.83
C ILE A 65 -5.08 -5.86 7.49
N GLY A 66 -5.93 -5.14 6.76
CA GLY A 66 -6.56 -3.89 7.21
C GLY A 66 -7.25 -4.00 8.56
N CYS A 67 -7.87 -5.15 8.84
CA CYS A 67 -8.48 -5.44 10.14
C CYS A 67 -7.47 -5.41 11.32
N ARG A 68 -6.27 -5.96 11.12
CA ARG A 68 -5.18 -5.90 12.12
C ARG A 68 -4.54 -4.53 12.14
N PHE A 69 -4.35 -3.94 10.98
CA PHE A 69 -3.76 -2.61 10.85
C PHE A 69 -4.63 -1.55 11.55
N LYS A 70 -5.95 -1.64 11.51
CA LYS A 70 -6.89 -0.81 12.28
C LYS A 70 -6.53 -0.76 13.77
N THR A 71 -6.21 -1.92 14.35
CA THR A 71 -5.78 -2.01 15.75
C THR A 71 -4.39 -1.39 15.97
N THR A 72 -3.44 -1.63 15.07
CA THR A 72 -2.10 -1.07 15.13
C THR A 72 -2.14 0.45 15.02
N LEU A 73 -2.89 0.98 14.05
CA LEU A 73 -3.10 2.41 13.86
C LEU A 73 -3.72 3.06 15.11
N SER A 74 -4.76 2.46 15.68
CA SER A 74 -5.46 3.01 16.85
C SER A 74 -4.57 3.11 18.09
N LYS A 75 -3.59 2.20 18.23
CA LYS A 75 -2.61 2.17 19.35
C LYS A 75 -1.38 3.03 19.09
N SER A 76 -1.15 3.49 17.87
CA SER A 76 -0.02 4.33 17.50
C SER A 76 -0.23 5.80 17.89
N SER A 77 0.83 6.60 17.82
CA SER A 77 0.75 8.06 17.97
C SER A 77 -0.20 8.72 16.96
N LEU A 78 -0.36 8.11 15.79
CA LEU A 78 -1.25 8.58 14.72
C LEU A 78 -2.74 8.28 15.02
N GLY A 79 -3.06 7.39 15.94
CA GLY A 79 -4.41 6.89 16.17
C GLY A 79 -5.45 7.95 16.50
N ARG A 80 -5.08 8.98 17.29
CA ARG A 80 -5.97 10.12 17.59
C ARG A 80 -6.24 10.95 16.33
N HIS A 81 -5.22 11.23 15.56
CA HIS A 81 -5.32 12.00 14.32
C HIS A 81 -6.17 11.27 13.27
N ALA A 82 -5.92 9.97 13.06
CA ALA A 82 -6.70 9.15 12.13
C ALA A 82 -8.20 9.08 12.51
N ARG A 83 -8.51 8.93 13.80
CA ARG A 83 -9.91 9.00 14.27
C ARG A 83 -10.54 10.38 14.05
N GLY A 84 -9.82 11.45 14.36
CA GLY A 84 -10.29 12.82 14.15
C GLY A 84 -10.56 13.16 12.69
N LYS A 85 -9.86 12.47 11.77
CA LYS A 85 -10.03 12.57 10.32
C LYS A 85 -11.01 11.54 9.73
N ASN A 86 -11.68 10.76 10.57
CA ASN A 86 -12.60 9.69 10.14
C ASN A 86 -11.98 8.69 9.16
N HIS A 87 -10.71 8.27 9.41
CA HIS A 87 -10.03 7.30 8.56
C HIS A 87 -10.53 5.87 8.82
N THR A 88 -10.88 5.17 7.76
CA THR A 88 -11.38 3.79 7.81
C THR A 88 -10.37 2.82 7.19
N CYS A 89 -9.95 1.80 7.97
CA CYS A 89 -9.11 0.71 7.48
C CYS A 89 -9.99 -0.45 7.01
N LEU A 90 -9.73 -0.95 5.82
CA LEU A 90 -10.54 -1.93 5.13
C LEU A 90 -9.68 -3.12 4.67
N VAL A 91 -10.32 -4.26 4.46
CA VAL A 91 -9.72 -5.41 3.79
C VAL A 91 -10.15 -5.39 2.32
N ASN A 92 -9.19 -5.60 1.42
CA ASN A 92 -9.40 -5.64 -0.02
C ASN A 92 -10.32 -6.81 -0.40
N ALA A 93 -11.05 -6.67 -1.49
CA ALA A 93 -12.09 -7.63 -1.91
C ALA A 93 -11.55 -9.05 -2.09
N PHE A 94 -10.46 -9.21 -2.83
CA PHE A 94 -9.84 -10.52 -3.11
C PHE A 94 -9.27 -11.17 -1.85
N HIS A 95 -8.61 -10.39 -0.99
CA HIS A 95 -8.03 -10.87 0.26
C HIS A 95 -9.07 -11.25 1.32
N GLY A 96 -10.32 -10.83 1.13
CA GLY A 96 -11.43 -11.18 2.02
C GLY A 96 -11.58 -12.67 2.28
N HIS A 97 -11.27 -13.52 1.30
CA HIS A 97 -11.38 -14.98 1.43
C HIS A 97 -10.43 -15.59 2.48
N ALA A 98 -9.32 -14.92 2.79
CA ALA A 98 -8.37 -15.33 3.83
C ALA A 98 -8.82 -14.97 5.25
N HIS A 99 -9.92 -14.20 5.39
CA HIS A 99 -10.45 -13.73 6.66
C HIS A 99 -11.69 -14.52 7.09
N ASN A 100 -11.86 -14.70 8.42
CA ASN A 100 -13.08 -15.33 8.94
C ASN A 100 -14.31 -14.45 8.69
N ARG A 101 -15.51 -15.05 8.78
CA ARG A 101 -16.77 -14.40 8.42
C ARG A 101 -17.06 -13.11 9.19
N LEU A 102 -16.77 -13.06 10.48
CA LEU A 102 -16.97 -11.85 11.30
C LEU A 102 -16.06 -10.72 10.82
N CYS A 103 -14.79 -11.03 10.57
CA CYS A 103 -13.85 -10.05 10.03
C CYS A 103 -14.29 -9.52 8.66
N GLN A 104 -14.83 -10.40 7.80
CA GLN A 104 -15.38 -9.98 6.50
C GLN A 104 -16.53 -8.99 6.67
N LEU A 105 -17.50 -9.31 7.52
CA LEU A 105 -18.66 -8.44 7.77
C LEU A 105 -18.27 -7.05 8.29
N ASP A 106 -17.23 -6.99 9.13
CA ASP A 106 -16.81 -5.74 9.78
C ASP A 106 -15.84 -4.90 8.96
N ASN A 107 -15.04 -5.52 8.07
CA ASN A 107 -13.89 -4.83 7.48
C ASN A 107 -13.73 -5.02 5.97
N LEU A 108 -14.45 -5.97 5.34
CA LEU A 108 -14.31 -6.21 3.90
C LEU A 108 -14.98 -5.07 3.11
N VAL A 109 -14.27 -4.53 2.13
CA VAL A 109 -14.72 -3.39 1.32
C VAL A 109 -16.12 -3.57 0.75
N THR A 110 -16.49 -4.78 0.32
CA THR A 110 -17.80 -5.08 -0.27
C THR A 110 -18.97 -5.03 0.70
N TYR A 111 -18.72 -5.08 2.02
CA TYR A 111 -19.76 -5.04 3.06
C TYR A 111 -19.79 -3.72 3.83
N VAL A 112 -18.76 -2.88 3.69
CA VAL A 112 -18.70 -1.59 4.38
C VAL A 112 -19.41 -0.52 3.55
N PRO A 113 -20.46 0.15 4.09
CA PRO A 113 -21.20 1.18 3.36
C PRO A 113 -20.33 2.39 3.00
N GLY A 114 -20.67 3.05 1.87
CA GLY A 114 -20.06 4.30 1.46
C GLY A 114 -18.92 4.18 0.44
N LEU A 115 -18.48 2.97 0.10
CA LEU A 115 -17.37 2.74 -0.83
C LEU A 115 -17.84 2.42 -2.25
N GLY A 116 -19.12 2.15 -2.44
CA GLY A 116 -19.68 1.79 -3.75
C GLY A 116 -19.16 0.46 -4.26
N LEU A 117 -18.75 0.42 -5.52
CA LEU A 117 -18.22 -0.77 -6.19
C LEU A 117 -16.69 -0.88 -6.12
N GLU A 118 -16.04 -0.15 -5.22
CA GLU A 118 -14.59 -0.20 -5.06
C GLU A 118 -14.13 -1.56 -4.52
N ASP A 119 -13.10 -2.16 -5.13
CA ASP A 119 -12.50 -3.43 -4.73
C ASP A 119 -11.22 -3.27 -3.89
N LEU A 120 -10.60 -2.07 -3.93
CA LEU A 120 -9.33 -1.73 -3.30
C LEU A 120 -8.12 -2.57 -3.77
N GLU A 121 -8.19 -3.16 -4.97
CA GLU A 121 -7.12 -3.99 -5.56
C GLU A 121 -6.19 -3.19 -6.50
N GLY A 122 -6.18 -1.86 -6.39
CA GLY A 122 -5.31 -1.01 -7.21
C GLY A 122 -3.83 -1.36 -7.11
N CYS A 123 -3.35 -1.70 -5.91
CA CYS A 123 -1.96 -2.09 -5.70
C CYS A 123 -1.60 -3.38 -6.45
N GLU A 124 -2.44 -4.42 -6.40
CA GLU A 124 -2.21 -5.68 -7.10
C GLU A 124 -2.10 -5.46 -8.62
N ARG A 125 -3.02 -4.68 -9.19
CA ARG A 125 -3.00 -4.31 -10.61
C ARG A 125 -1.71 -3.58 -10.99
N THR A 126 -1.30 -2.60 -10.18
CA THR A 126 -0.08 -1.83 -10.41
C THR A 126 1.18 -2.66 -10.23
N PHE A 127 1.25 -3.54 -9.22
CA PHE A 127 2.39 -4.43 -9.04
C PHE A 127 2.53 -5.44 -10.16
N SER A 128 1.44 -5.95 -10.71
CA SER A 128 1.49 -6.81 -11.90
C SER A 128 2.23 -6.16 -13.07
N GLN A 129 2.08 -4.85 -13.26
CA GLN A 129 2.76 -4.09 -14.31
C GLN A 129 4.21 -3.71 -13.92
N SER A 130 4.42 -3.23 -12.69
CA SER A 130 5.71 -2.74 -12.21
C SER A 130 6.74 -3.83 -11.92
N ASN A 131 6.34 -5.10 -11.84
CA ASN A 131 7.25 -6.24 -11.66
C ASN A 131 8.36 -6.31 -12.71
N ALA A 132 8.16 -5.74 -13.89
CA ALA A 132 9.20 -5.63 -14.93
C ALA A 132 10.42 -4.79 -14.48
N LEU A 133 10.27 -3.94 -13.48
CA LEU A 133 11.38 -3.15 -12.92
C LEU A 133 12.33 -4.00 -12.04
N ALA A 134 11.83 -5.07 -11.43
CA ALA A 134 12.60 -5.82 -10.44
C ALA A 134 13.93 -6.38 -11.00
N PRO A 135 14.00 -6.99 -12.19
CA PRO A 135 15.27 -7.46 -12.77
C PRO A 135 16.27 -6.34 -13.03
N THR A 136 15.80 -5.19 -13.48
CA THR A 136 16.67 -4.05 -13.87
C THR A 136 17.20 -3.29 -12.66
N THR A 137 16.45 -3.26 -11.56
CA THR A 137 16.81 -2.51 -10.35
C THR A 137 17.50 -3.37 -9.28
N ARG A 138 17.47 -4.70 -9.41
CA ARG A 138 17.93 -5.64 -8.38
C ARG A 138 19.40 -5.43 -7.97
N TYR A 139 20.27 -5.09 -8.91
CA TYR A 139 21.71 -4.90 -8.69
C TYR A 139 22.14 -3.44 -8.81
N SER A 140 21.18 -2.51 -8.90
CA SER A 140 21.45 -1.08 -8.94
C SER A 140 21.85 -0.57 -7.55
N THR A 141 22.59 0.54 -7.53
CA THR A 141 22.79 1.27 -6.28
C THR A 141 21.45 1.78 -5.75
N ALA A 142 21.34 2.03 -4.43
CA ALA A 142 20.14 2.55 -3.82
C ALA A 142 19.63 3.84 -4.51
N PHE A 143 20.54 4.71 -4.90
CA PHE A 143 20.19 5.94 -5.66
C PHE A 143 19.54 5.63 -7.00
N HIS A 144 20.17 4.82 -7.84
CA HIS A 144 19.64 4.48 -9.17
C HIS A 144 18.35 3.67 -9.09
N ARG A 145 18.24 2.79 -8.09
CA ARG A 145 17.00 2.03 -7.84
C ARG A 145 15.84 2.99 -7.52
N ARG A 146 16.03 3.91 -6.58
CA ARG A 146 15.00 4.90 -6.21
C ARG A 146 14.62 5.77 -7.37
N GLN A 147 15.61 6.24 -8.13
CA GLN A 147 15.36 7.04 -9.32
C GLN A 147 14.55 6.27 -10.38
N ALA A 148 14.91 5.02 -10.66
CA ALA A 148 14.18 4.19 -11.62
C ALA A 148 12.73 3.94 -11.18
N ILE A 149 12.50 3.66 -9.88
CA ILE A 149 11.16 3.47 -9.31
C ILE A 149 10.34 4.77 -9.39
N SER A 150 10.92 5.90 -8.98
CA SER A 150 10.24 7.21 -9.06
C SER A 150 9.86 7.53 -10.50
N ASN A 151 10.80 7.45 -11.43
CA ASN A 151 10.55 7.71 -12.85
C ASN A 151 9.46 6.81 -13.43
N TYR A 152 9.42 5.53 -13.02
CA TYR A 152 8.36 4.61 -13.46
C TYR A 152 6.99 5.06 -12.99
N PHE A 153 6.82 5.37 -11.72
CA PHE A 153 5.53 5.77 -11.18
C PHE A 153 5.09 7.16 -11.65
N ASP A 154 6.02 8.08 -11.86
CA ASP A 154 5.74 9.38 -12.47
C ASP A 154 5.21 9.19 -13.91
N HIS A 155 5.90 8.35 -14.71
CA HIS A 155 5.50 8.02 -16.07
C HIS A 155 4.14 7.28 -16.12
N HIS A 156 3.94 6.31 -15.22
CA HIS A 156 2.67 5.60 -15.07
C HIS A 156 1.52 6.57 -14.76
N ASN A 157 1.73 7.49 -13.82
CA ASN A 157 0.73 8.49 -13.45
C ASN A 157 0.38 9.41 -14.62
N GLU A 158 1.37 9.90 -15.36
CA GLU A 158 1.18 10.87 -16.44
C GLU A 158 0.62 10.25 -17.71
N LEU A 159 1.19 9.14 -18.17
CA LEU A 159 0.87 8.59 -19.49
C LEU A 159 -0.21 7.48 -19.45
N GLU A 160 -0.25 6.69 -18.39
CA GLU A 160 -1.23 5.61 -18.33
C GLU A 160 -2.49 6.03 -17.58
N VAL A 161 -2.34 6.56 -16.36
CA VAL A 161 -3.50 6.87 -15.52
C VAL A 161 -4.19 8.15 -16.00
N TYR A 162 -3.45 9.26 -16.08
CA TYR A 162 -4.02 10.56 -16.46
C TYR A 162 -4.64 10.53 -17.87
N ALA A 163 -3.95 9.93 -18.82
CA ALA A 163 -4.44 9.81 -20.20
C ALA A 163 -5.73 8.97 -20.34
N ASN A 164 -6.01 8.10 -19.38
CA ASN A 164 -7.21 7.25 -19.38
C ASN A 164 -8.40 7.82 -18.58
N LEU A 165 -8.21 8.89 -17.81
CA LEU A 165 -9.31 9.51 -17.04
C LEU A 165 -10.38 10.18 -17.92
N GLY A 166 -10.06 10.51 -19.16
CA GLY A 166 -10.96 11.19 -20.11
C GLY A 166 -11.65 10.26 -21.10
N LYS A 167 -11.47 8.95 -20.99
CA LYS A 167 -12.10 7.93 -21.83
C LYS A 167 -13.26 7.27 -21.09
#